data_b35cbf299c6a864ec8dc996c52b8f723
#
_entry.id   b35cbf299c6a864ec8dc996c52b8f723
#
_cell.length_a   1.000
_cell.length_b   1.000
_cell.length_c   1.000
_cell.angle_alpha   90.00
_cell.angle_beta   90.00
_cell.angle_gamma   90.00
#
_symmetry.space_group_name_H-M   'P 1'
#
loop_
_entity.id
_entity.type
_entity.pdbx_description
1 polymer ?
#
loop_
_entity_poly.entity_id
_entity_poly.type
_entity_poly.pdbx_seq_one_letter_code
_entity_poly.pdbx_strand_id
1 'polypeptide(L)'
;HPMVHGGLLAIRDNATHTDAMRDHGIGAIDLLVVNLYPFEETVRGGGTYEACIENIDIGGPAMIRAAAKNHQDVTVIVDPEDYANVLDSLQTHQGTQLVLRQRLAQKAYARTAAYDAEISNWMATELEVETPAFRALGGHLQQGLRYGENPHQQAGFYVGGPLREGVATAQQVQGKELSYNNINDTDAAFELVSEFDPADSAACAIIKHANPCGVACGADLPEAFAKALACDPVSAFGGIIAMNRPLDATTAKAITELFTEVIIAPGADNAARDIIAVSYTHL
;
A
#
# COMPACT_ATOMS: atom_id res chain seq x y z
N HIS A 1 -5.91 5.69 -31.64
CA HIS A 1 -6.52 5.92 -32.95
C HIS A 1 -7.64 6.97 -32.83
N PRO A 2 -7.82 7.92 -33.79
CA PRO A 2 -8.81 8.98 -33.70
C PRO A 2 -10.25 8.47 -33.47
N MET A 3 -10.62 7.35 -34.08
CA MET A 3 -11.95 6.77 -33.91
C MET A 3 -12.18 6.27 -32.46
N VAL A 4 -11.18 5.69 -31.81
CA VAL A 4 -11.29 5.24 -30.42
C VAL A 4 -11.42 6.45 -29.49
N HIS A 5 -10.49 7.42 -29.59
CA HIS A 5 -10.55 8.61 -28.76
C HIS A 5 -11.77 9.48 -29.04
N GLY A 6 -12.21 9.57 -30.31
CA GLY A 6 -13.47 10.23 -30.67
C GLY A 6 -14.67 9.58 -30.01
N GLY A 7 -14.75 8.25 -30.02
CA GLY A 7 -15.82 7.49 -29.36
C GLY A 7 -15.85 7.65 -27.83
N LEU A 8 -14.69 7.85 -27.19
CA LEU A 8 -14.57 8.08 -25.76
C LEU A 8 -14.83 9.54 -25.35
N LEU A 9 -14.34 10.52 -26.15
CA LEU A 9 -14.33 11.94 -25.76
C LEU A 9 -15.56 12.71 -26.22
N ALA A 10 -16.29 12.23 -27.22
CA ALA A 10 -17.46 12.93 -27.74
C ALA A 10 -18.56 13.03 -26.69
N ILE A 11 -18.96 14.26 -26.38
CA ILE A 11 -20.08 14.57 -25.47
C ILE A 11 -21.38 14.30 -26.23
N ARG A 12 -22.23 13.43 -25.72
CA ARG A 12 -23.45 12.95 -26.42
C ARG A 12 -24.50 14.04 -26.61
N ASP A 13 -24.57 15.00 -25.69
CA ASP A 13 -25.51 16.13 -25.76
C ASP A 13 -24.99 17.32 -26.59
N ASN A 14 -23.80 17.19 -27.22
CA ASN A 14 -23.21 18.24 -28.04
C ASN A 14 -23.41 17.92 -29.53
N ALA A 15 -24.25 18.71 -30.21
CA ALA A 15 -24.58 18.51 -31.64
C ALA A 15 -23.34 18.52 -32.54
N THR A 16 -22.36 19.40 -32.29
CA THR A 16 -21.12 19.44 -33.08
C THR A 16 -20.32 18.14 -32.95
N HIS A 17 -20.29 17.56 -31.73
CA HIS A 17 -19.59 16.29 -31.50
C HIS A 17 -20.34 15.12 -32.18
N THR A 18 -21.65 15.06 -32.04
CA THR A 18 -22.47 13.99 -32.65
C THR A 18 -22.50 14.05 -34.17
N ASP A 19 -22.49 15.25 -34.75
CA ASP A 19 -22.35 15.46 -36.19
C ASP A 19 -20.99 14.99 -36.70
N ALA A 20 -19.89 15.37 -36.00
CA ALA A 20 -18.55 14.90 -36.35
C ALA A 20 -18.42 13.37 -36.24
N MET A 21 -18.99 12.75 -35.21
CA MET A 21 -19.01 11.29 -35.07
C MET A 21 -19.70 10.64 -36.28
N ARG A 22 -20.87 11.14 -36.66
CA ARG A 22 -21.61 10.64 -37.82
C ARG A 22 -20.81 10.81 -39.12
N ASP A 23 -20.27 12.02 -39.35
CA ASP A 23 -19.58 12.38 -40.59
C ASP A 23 -18.29 11.58 -40.79
N HIS A 24 -17.63 11.19 -39.69
CA HIS A 24 -16.40 10.39 -39.70
C HIS A 24 -16.61 8.89 -39.36
N GLY A 25 -17.83 8.43 -39.21
CA GLY A 25 -18.15 7.03 -38.92
C GLY A 25 -17.61 6.56 -37.56
N ILE A 26 -17.57 7.47 -36.56
CA ILE A 26 -17.07 7.15 -35.20
C ILE A 26 -18.22 6.60 -34.37
N GLY A 27 -18.07 5.35 -33.92
CA GLY A 27 -19.01 4.73 -32.95
C GLY A 27 -18.82 5.26 -31.53
N ALA A 28 -19.91 5.42 -30.79
CA ALA A 28 -19.85 5.74 -29.38
C ALA A 28 -19.26 4.55 -28.56
N ILE A 29 -18.42 4.86 -27.58
CA ILE A 29 -17.91 3.89 -26.60
C ILE A 29 -18.47 4.29 -25.24
N ASP A 30 -19.35 3.46 -24.69
CA ASP A 30 -20.05 3.74 -23.44
C ASP A 30 -19.37 3.11 -22.23
N LEU A 31 -18.57 2.07 -22.46
CA LEU A 31 -17.82 1.34 -21.44
C LEU A 31 -16.38 1.08 -21.91
N LEU A 32 -15.43 1.44 -21.08
CA LEU A 32 -14.01 1.15 -21.25
C LEU A 32 -13.51 0.32 -20.07
N VAL A 33 -12.92 -0.84 -20.34
CA VAL A 33 -12.24 -1.68 -19.34
C VAL A 33 -10.79 -1.81 -19.76
N VAL A 34 -9.88 -1.36 -18.91
CA VAL A 34 -8.43 -1.38 -19.18
C VAL A 34 -7.66 -1.72 -17.93
N ASN A 35 -6.89 -2.81 -17.97
CA ASN A 35 -5.83 -3.09 -17.02
C ASN A 35 -4.50 -2.65 -17.65
N LEU A 36 -3.72 -1.83 -16.94
CA LEU A 36 -2.43 -1.35 -17.43
C LEU A 36 -1.41 -2.49 -17.46
N TYR A 37 -0.39 -2.34 -18.29
CA TYR A 37 0.75 -3.26 -18.31
C TYR A 37 1.39 -3.33 -16.92
N PRO A 38 1.92 -4.50 -16.50
CA PRO A 38 2.43 -4.75 -15.15
C PRO A 38 3.84 -4.18 -14.95
N PHE A 39 4.03 -2.88 -15.15
CA PHE A 39 5.30 -2.19 -15.02
C PHE A 39 5.95 -2.43 -13.65
N GLU A 40 5.16 -2.22 -12.58
CA GLU A 40 5.62 -2.37 -11.21
C GLU A 40 6.12 -3.80 -10.92
N GLU A 41 5.42 -4.82 -11.45
CA GLU A 41 5.80 -6.23 -11.29
C GLU A 41 7.08 -6.54 -12.07
N THR A 42 7.26 -5.95 -13.25
CA THR A 42 8.47 -6.10 -14.06
C THR A 42 9.69 -5.54 -13.34
N VAL A 43 9.56 -4.35 -12.74
CA VAL A 43 10.62 -3.73 -11.93
C VAL A 43 10.94 -4.59 -10.71
N ARG A 44 9.92 -5.01 -9.95
CA ARG A 44 10.09 -5.86 -8.75
C ARG A 44 10.72 -7.22 -9.08
N GLY A 45 10.42 -7.76 -10.25
CA GLY A 45 10.99 -9.00 -10.75
C GLY A 45 12.45 -8.88 -11.22
N GLY A 46 13.08 -7.71 -11.13
CA GLY A 46 14.44 -7.46 -11.58
C GLY A 46 14.57 -7.44 -13.10
N GLY A 47 13.54 -7.00 -13.81
CA GLY A 47 13.56 -6.85 -15.28
C GLY A 47 14.71 -5.95 -15.73
N THR A 48 15.25 -6.20 -16.93
CA THR A 48 16.26 -5.31 -17.52
C THR A 48 15.65 -3.95 -17.82
N TYR A 49 16.51 -2.93 -18.00
CA TYR A 49 16.05 -1.59 -18.35
C TYR A 49 15.11 -1.60 -19.57
N GLU A 50 15.49 -2.32 -20.63
CA GLU A 50 14.71 -2.45 -21.86
C GLU A 50 13.36 -3.16 -21.59
N ALA A 51 13.35 -4.19 -20.75
CA ALA A 51 12.11 -4.87 -20.37
C ALA A 51 11.16 -3.98 -19.58
N CYS A 52 11.69 -3.13 -18.70
CA CYS A 52 10.91 -2.14 -17.97
C CYS A 52 10.34 -1.08 -18.93
N ILE A 53 11.14 -0.56 -19.85
CA ILE A 53 10.68 0.40 -20.86
C ILE A 53 9.58 -0.19 -21.74
N GLU A 54 9.71 -1.44 -22.19
CA GLU A 54 8.70 -2.11 -23.03
C GLU A 54 7.37 -2.33 -22.26
N ASN A 55 7.42 -2.43 -20.96
CA ASN A 55 6.24 -2.56 -20.11
C ASN A 55 5.61 -1.23 -19.68
N ILE A 56 6.05 -0.09 -20.23
CA ILE A 56 5.35 1.19 -20.07
C ILE A 56 4.16 1.25 -21.03
N ASP A 57 2.96 1.18 -20.47
CA ASP A 57 1.72 1.27 -21.24
C ASP A 57 1.46 2.71 -21.69
N ILE A 58 1.38 2.93 -22.99
CA ILE A 58 1.10 4.24 -23.60
C ILE A 58 -0.40 4.40 -23.89
N GLY A 59 -0.99 3.39 -24.50
CA GLY A 59 -2.37 3.45 -24.98
C GLY A 59 -3.40 3.38 -23.87
N GLY A 60 -3.14 2.53 -22.87
CA GLY A 60 -4.02 2.35 -21.72
C GLY A 60 -4.26 3.63 -20.94
N PRO A 61 -3.23 4.33 -20.44
CA PRO A 61 -3.40 5.60 -19.73
C PRO A 61 -4.10 6.67 -20.59
N ALA A 62 -3.80 6.75 -21.87
CA ALA A 62 -4.43 7.72 -22.77
C ALA A 62 -5.96 7.46 -22.91
N MET A 63 -6.37 6.21 -23.10
CA MET A 63 -7.79 5.83 -23.17
C MET A 63 -8.49 6.01 -21.82
N ILE A 64 -7.88 5.60 -20.73
CA ILE A 64 -8.41 5.74 -19.37
C ILE A 64 -8.69 7.21 -19.06
N ARG A 65 -7.74 8.11 -19.33
CA ARG A 65 -7.90 9.55 -19.08
C ARG A 65 -8.98 10.17 -19.98
N ALA A 66 -9.09 9.71 -21.23
CA ALA A 66 -10.16 10.15 -22.14
C ALA A 66 -11.55 9.78 -21.61
N ALA A 67 -11.75 8.50 -21.24
CA ALA A 67 -13.00 8.00 -20.70
C ALA A 67 -13.35 8.67 -19.35
N ALA A 68 -12.37 8.77 -18.44
CA ALA A 68 -12.56 9.41 -17.13
C ALA A 68 -12.95 10.88 -17.26
N LYS A 69 -12.35 11.62 -18.21
CA LYS A 69 -12.73 13.01 -18.49
C LYS A 69 -14.19 13.10 -18.94
N ASN A 70 -14.66 12.15 -19.75
CA ASN A 70 -16.03 12.10 -20.27
C ASN A 70 -16.94 11.19 -19.42
N HIS A 71 -16.76 11.16 -18.09
CA HIS A 71 -17.57 10.33 -17.18
C HIS A 71 -19.07 10.65 -17.20
N GLN A 72 -19.47 11.78 -17.79
CA GLN A 72 -20.86 12.08 -18.05
C GLN A 72 -21.51 11.01 -18.95
N ASP A 73 -20.76 10.53 -19.93
CA ASP A 73 -21.26 9.61 -20.95
C ASP A 73 -20.59 8.23 -20.94
N VAL A 74 -19.39 8.11 -20.34
CA VAL A 74 -18.55 6.91 -20.41
C VAL A 74 -18.27 6.33 -19.02
N THR A 75 -18.43 5.03 -18.90
CA THR A 75 -17.98 4.25 -17.73
C THR A 75 -16.56 3.79 -17.96
N VAL A 76 -15.65 4.03 -17.02
CA VAL A 76 -14.27 3.54 -17.08
C VAL A 76 -13.97 2.61 -15.91
N ILE A 77 -13.42 1.44 -16.20
CA ILE A 77 -13.03 0.44 -15.20
C ILE A 77 -11.54 0.16 -15.37
N VAL A 78 -10.79 0.31 -14.28
CA VAL A 78 -9.33 0.09 -14.23
C VAL A 78 -8.93 -0.99 -13.23
N ASP A 79 -9.93 -1.61 -12.58
CA ASP A 79 -9.72 -2.58 -11.52
C ASP A 79 -10.82 -3.66 -11.57
N PRO A 80 -10.47 -4.95 -11.60
CA PRO A 80 -11.44 -6.05 -11.59
C PRO A 80 -12.39 -6.04 -10.37
N GLU A 81 -12.00 -5.45 -9.24
CA GLU A 81 -12.87 -5.36 -8.06
C GLU A 81 -14.16 -4.55 -8.33
N ASP A 82 -14.14 -3.65 -9.32
CA ASP A 82 -15.30 -2.84 -9.69
C ASP A 82 -16.32 -3.56 -10.59
N TYR A 83 -15.98 -4.74 -11.13
CA TYR A 83 -16.85 -5.46 -12.08
C TYR A 83 -18.22 -5.78 -11.48
N ALA A 84 -18.26 -6.27 -10.24
CA ALA A 84 -19.52 -6.62 -9.59
C ALA A 84 -20.45 -5.41 -9.44
N ASN A 85 -19.91 -4.25 -9.03
CA ASN A 85 -20.69 -3.02 -8.87
C ASN A 85 -21.23 -2.50 -10.20
N VAL A 86 -20.44 -2.61 -11.27
CA VAL A 86 -20.88 -2.19 -12.61
C VAL A 86 -21.95 -3.14 -13.17
N LEU A 87 -21.77 -4.46 -13.00
CA LEU A 87 -22.76 -5.46 -13.43
C LEU A 87 -24.09 -5.29 -12.70
N ASP A 88 -24.08 -5.06 -11.38
CA ASP A 88 -25.28 -4.78 -10.61
C ASP A 88 -25.99 -3.52 -11.12
N SER A 89 -25.24 -2.43 -11.38
CA SER A 89 -25.82 -1.20 -11.95
C SER A 89 -26.46 -1.44 -13.32
N LEU A 90 -25.80 -2.20 -14.21
CA LEU A 90 -26.32 -2.54 -15.53
C LEU A 90 -27.61 -3.39 -15.45
N GLN A 91 -27.66 -4.36 -14.53
CA GLN A 91 -28.83 -5.22 -14.34
C GLN A 91 -30.01 -4.47 -13.73
N THR A 92 -29.73 -3.60 -12.73
CA THR A 92 -30.77 -2.91 -11.96
C THR A 92 -31.33 -1.69 -12.72
N HIS A 93 -30.45 -0.94 -13.40
CA HIS A 93 -30.81 0.35 -14.00
C HIS A 93 -30.72 0.35 -15.54
N GLN A 94 -30.39 -0.78 -16.18
CA GLN A 94 -30.10 -0.88 -17.61
C GLN A 94 -29.01 0.09 -18.10
N GLY A 95 -28.11 0.48 -17.20
CA GLY A 95 -27.01 1.40 -17.45
C GLY A 95 -26.26 1.72 -16.15
N THR A 96 -25.15 2.43 -16.26
CA THR A 96 -24.39 2.91 -15.11
C THR A 96 -24.89 4.29 -14.68
N GLN A 97 -25.14 4.48 -13.38
CA GLN A 97 -25.55 5.78 -12.85
C GLN A 97 -24.38 6.78 -12.83
N LEU A 98 -24.68 8.07 -12.97
CA LEU A 98 -23.65 9.14 -12.99
C LEU A 98 -22.75 9.11 -11.75
N VAL A 99 -23.32 8.90 -10.57
CA VAL A 99 -22.55 8.81 -9.31
C VAL A 99 -21.52 7.68 -9.35
N LEU A 100 -21.88 6.53 -9.91
CA LEU A 100 -20.94 5.41 -10.10
C LEU A 100 -19.85 5.81 -11.09
N ARG A 101 -20.21 6.38 -12.26
CA ARG A 101 -19.22 6.85 -13.24
C ARG A 101 -18.25 7.88 -12.69
N GLN A 102 -18.73 8.81 -11.86
CA GLN A 102 -17.87 9.79 -11.18
C GLN A 102 -16.84 9.15 -10.24
N ARG A 103 -17.27 8.15 -9.44
CA ARG A 103 -16.38 7.39 -8.55
C ARG A 103 -15.33 6.61 -9.35
N LEU A 104 -15.75 5.93 -10.39
CA LEU A 104 -14.85 5.18 -11.28
C LEU A 104 -13.87 6.10 -12.01
N ALA A 105 -14.29 7.28 -12.43
CA ALA A 105 -13.42 8.28 -13.05
C ALA A 105 -12.38 8.83 -12.06
N GLN A 106 -12.75 9.06 -10.81
CA GLN A 106 -11.79 9.43 -9.76
C GLN A 106 -10.76 8.33 -9.56
N LYS A 107 -11.19 7.05 -9.43
CA LYS A 107 -10.30 5.89 -9.29
C LYS A 107 -9.38 5.74 -10.51
N ALA A 108 -9.91 5.97 -11.72
CA ALA A 108 -9.14 5.92 -12.97
C ALA A 108 -8.02 6.96 -13.00
N TYR A 109 -8.28 8.21 -12.61
CA TYR A 109 -7.24 9.23 -12.48
C TYR A 109 -6.22 8.90 -11.40
N ALA A 110 -6.65 8.39 -10.24
CA ALA A 110 -5.75 7.96 -9.18
C ALA A 110 -4.83 6.81 -9.66
N ARG A 111 -5.38 5.83 -10.40
CA ARG A 111 -4.59 4.71 -10.95
C ARG A 111 -3.55 5.18 -11.95
N THR A 112 -3.89 6.08 -12.89
CA THR A 112 -2.90 6.61 -13.84
C THR A 112 -1.85 7.47 -13.17
N ALA A 113 -2.22 8.24 -12.14
CA ALA A 113 -1.26 9.05 -11.39
C ALA A 113 -0.27 8.19 -10.60
N ALA A 114 -0.74 7.12 -9.94
CA ALA A 114 0.14 6.17 -9.25
C ALA A 114 1.07 5.44 -10.23
N TYR A 115 0.55 5.03 -11.39
CA TYR A 115 1.33 4.39 -12.44
C TYR A 115 2.46 5.29 -12.96
N ASP A 116 2.15 6.55 -13.28
CA ASP A 116 3.15 7.53 -13.74
C ASP A 116 4.17 7.85 -12.63
N ALA A 117 3.74 7.87 -11.36
CA ALA A 117 4.63 8.07 -10.22
C ALA A 117 5.67 6.94 -10.11
N GLU A 118 5.26 5.67 -10.25
CA GLU A 118 6.16 4.52 -10.22
C GLU A 118 7.18 4.58 -11.37
N ILE A 119 6.74 4.87 -12.60
CA ILE A 119 7.63 5.03 -13.75
C ILE A 119 8.64 6.16 -13.52
N SER A 120 8.16 7.32 -13.09
CA SER A 120 9.00 8.50 -12.84
C SER A 120 10.05 8.24 -11.75
N ASN A 121 9.67 7.58 -10.66
CA ASN A 121 10.59 7.27 -9.57
C ASN A 121 11.61 6.21 -9.97
N TRP A 122 11.18 5.16 -10.69
CA TRP A 122 12.08 4.15 -11.23
C TRP A 122 13.11 4.78 -12.19
N MET A 123 12.68 5.63 -13.14
CA MET A 123 13.59 6.31 -14.06
C MET A 123 14.58 7.23 -13.32
N ALA A 124 14.15 7.90 -12.25
CA ALA A 124 15.03 8.72 -11.44
C ALA A 124 16.13 7.87 -10.77
N THR A 125 15.79 6.69 -10.31
CA THR A 125 16.74 5.73 -9.71
C THR A 125 17.73 5.22 -10.76
N GLU A 126 17.25 4.75 -11.92
CA GLU A 126 18.10 4.23 -13.01
C GLU A 126 19.07 5.29 -13.57
N LEU A 127 18.67 6.55 -13.53
CA LEU A 127 19.46 7.67 -14.03
C LEU A 127 20.24 8.40 -12.93
N GLU A 128 20.24 7.88 -11.70
CA GLU A 128 20.92 8.45 -10.52
C GLU A 128 20.52 9.92 -10.25
N VAL A 129 19.24 10.27 -10.50
CA VAL A 129 18.71 11.61 -10.25
C VAL A 129 18.18 11.69 -8.83
N GLU A 130 19.01 12.17 -7.91
CA GLU A 130 18.67 12.25 -6.47
C GLU A 130 17.58 13.29 -6.17
N THR A 131 17.62 14.44 -6.86
CA THR A 131 16.73 15.59 -6.62
C THR A 131 16.00 16.01 -7.89
N PRO A 132 14.99 15.24 -8.36
CA PRO A 132 14.25 15.59 -9.55
C PRO A 132 13.41 16.86 -9.34
N ALA A 133 13.20 17.66 -10.41
CA ALA A 133 12.40 18.88 -10.35
C ALA A 133 10.93 18.64 -9.94
N PHE A 134 10.40 17.46 -10.26
CA PHE A 134 9.08 17.00 -9.83
C PHE A 134 9.23 15.61 -9.24
N ARG A 135 8.64 15.39 -8.06
CA ARG A 135 8.56 14.08 -7.42
C ARG A 135 7.12 13.76 -7.12
N ALA A 136 6.65 12.63 -7.62
CA ALA A 136 5.34 12.10 -7.34
C ALA A 136 5.42 10.92 -6.35
N LEU A 137 4.42 10.77 -5.49
CA LEU A 137 4.24 9.61 -4.62
C LEU A 137 2.94 8.92 -5.05
N GLY A 138 3.05 7.67 -5.40
CA GLY A 138 1.92 6.78 -5.71
C GLY A 138 1.85 5.65 -4.70
N GLY A 139 0.66 5.09 -4.52
CA GLY A 139 0.50 3.93 -3.66
C GLY A 139 -0.88 3.31 -3.77
N HIS A 140 -0.96 2.02 -3.45
CA HIS A 140 -2.19 1.26 -3.34
C HIS A 140 -2.67 1.27 -1.90
N LEU A 141 -3.97 1.49 -1.69
CA LEU A 141 -4.57 1.36 -0.37
C LEU A 141 -4.52 -0.10 0.06
N GLN A 142 -3.75 -0.38 1.09
CA GLN A 142 -3.69 -1.71 1.69
C GLN A 142 -4.76 -1.89 2.76
N GLN A 143 -5.00 -0.84 3.58
CA GLN A 143 -5.98 -0.89 4.66
C GLN A 143 -6.57 0.49 4.90
N GLY A 144 -7.91 0.59 4.96
CA GLY A 144 -8.61 1.75 5.52
C GLY A 144 -8.54 1.71 7.04
N LEU A 145 -8.00 2.76 7.67
CA LEU A 145 -7.87 2.79 9.12
C LEU A 145 -9.11 3.42 9.74
N ARG A 146 -9.47 2.93 10.93
CA ARG A 146 -10.67 3.36 11.64
C ARG A 146 -10.66 4.86 11.96
N TYR A 147 -9.49 5.41 12.27
CA TYR A 147 -9.17 6.83 12.48
C TYR A 147 -7.66 7.03 12.37
N GLY A 148 -7.18 8.26 12.34
CA GLY A 148 -5.75 8.59 12.33
C GLY A 148 -5.13 8.54 13.73
N GLU A 149 -4.20 9.44 14.00
CA GLU A 149 -3.60 9.59 15.34
C GLU A 149 -4.68 9.88 16.40
N ASN A 150 -5.67 10.68 16.03
CA ASN A 150 -6.80 11.08 16.87
C ASN A 150 -8.15 10.65 16.25
N PRO A 151 -9.19 10.40 17.07
CA PRO A 151 -10.48 9.86 16.61
C PRO A 151 -11.22 10.69 15.55
N HIS A 152 -10.95 12.00 15.47
CA HIS A 152 -11.57 12.88 14.47
C HIS A 152 -10.87 12.90 13.10
N GLN A 153 -9.73 12.26 12.99
CA GLN A 153 -8.93 12.20 11.76
C GLN A 153 -9.31 10.95 10.96
N GLN A 154 -9.22 11.08 9.63
CA GLN A 154 -9.28 9.93 8.70
C GLN A 154 -7.88 9.51 8.32
N ALA A 155 -7.68 8.21 8.15
CA ALA A 155 -6.39 7.65 7.72
C ALA A 155 -6.57 6.42 6.85
N GLY A 156 -5.58 6.18 6.00
CA GLY A 156 -5.43 4.97 5.20
C GLY A 156 -3.97 4.55 5.15
N PHE A 157 -3.73 3.25 5.16
CA PHE A 157 -2.41 2.69 4.98
C PHE A 157 -2.20 2.37 3.51
N TYR A 158 -1.27 3.09 2.87
CA TYR A 158 -0.92 2.95 1.47
C TYR A 158 0.47 2.36 1.32
N VAL A 159 0.64 1.48 0.34
CA VAL A 159 1.93 0.88 -0.01
C VAL A 159 2.27 1.27 -1.44
N GLY A 160 3.50 1.72 -1.66
CA GLY A 160 4.01 2.13 -2.98
C GLY A 160 5.52 2.33 -2.94
N GLY A 161 6.11 2.52 -4.13
CA GLY A 161 7.56 2.66 -4.28
C GLY A 161 8.32 1.33 -4.15
N PRO A 162 9.66 1.38 -4.06
CA PRO A 162 10.48 0.20 -3.89
C PRO A 162 10.11 -0.53 -2.59
N LEU A 163 9.79 -1.82 -2.72
CA LEU A 163 9.50 -2.63 -1.54
C LEU A 163 10.80 -2.87 -0.76
N ARG A 164 10.75 -2.58 0.52
CA ARG A 164 11.79 -2.92 1.50
C ARG A 164 11.15 -3.69 2.64
N GLU A 165 11.94 -4.43 3.38
CA GLU A 165 11.49 -5.05 4.61
C GLU A 165 10.98 -3.98 5.58
N GLY A 166 9.88 -4.27 6.28
CA GLY A 166 9.25 -3.33 7.21
C GLY A 166 7.78 -3.63 7.41
N VAL A 167 7.09 -2.74 8.12
CA VAL A 167 5.66 -2.91 8.45
C VAL A 167 4.79 -3.08 7.20
N ALA A 168 5.13 -2.41 6.09
CA ALA A 168 4.38 -2.50 4.84
C ALA A 168 4.45 -3.87 4.15
N THR A 169 5.50 -4.64 4.42
CA THR A 169 5.73 -5.97 3.84
C THR A 169 5.62 -7.10 4.86
N ALA A 170 5.46 -6.76 6.14
CA ALA A 170 5.29 -7.73 7.21
C ALA A 170 3.96 -8.47 7.08
N GLN A 171 3.97 -9.75 7.40
CA GLN A 171 2.76 -10.56 7.51
C GLN A 171 2.26 -10.52 8.95
N GLN A 172 1.08 -9.96 9.18
CA GLN A 172 0.42 -10.10 10.47
C GLN A 172 -0.08 -11.53 10.64
N VAL A 173 0.46 -12.24 11.62
CA VAL A 173 0.13 -13.66 11.87
C VAL A 173 -0.90 -13.83 12.97
N GLN A 174 -1.15 -12.78 13.78
CA GLN A 174 -2.08 -12.83 14.90
C GLN A 174 -2.62 -11.44 15.24
N GLY A 175 -3.80 -11.40 15.86
CA GLY A 175 -4.41 -10.22 16.43
C GLY A 175 -5.43 -9.54 15.51
N LYS A 176 -5.91 -8.37 15.92
CA LYS A 176 -6.84 -7.54 15.17
C LYS A 176 -6.09 -6.64 14.17
N GLU A 177 -6.82 -6.03 13.24
CA GLU A 177 -6.29 -4.96 12.39
C GLU A 177 -5.61 -3.89 13.24
N LEU A 178 -4.38 -3.50 12.82
CA LEU A 178 -3.59 -2.51 13.51
C LEU A 178 -4.22 -1.11 13.35
N SER A 179 -4.13 -0.31 14.41
CA SER A 179 -4.49 1.10 14.35
C SER A 179 -3.38 1.94 13.70
N TYR A 180 -3.68 3.22 13.39
CA TYR A 180 -2.67 4.17 12.96
C TYR A 180 -1.48 4.22 13.93
N ASN A 181 -1.75 4.34 15.23
CA ASN A 181 -0.70 4.41 16.24
C ASN A 181 0.12 3.12 16.32
N ASN A 182 -0.52 1.95 16.22
CA ASN A 182 0.22 0.68 16.18
C ASN A 182 1.14 0.61 14.96
N ILE A 183 0.68 0.99 13.76
CA ILE A 183 1.49 1.00 12.55
C ILE A 183 2.68 1.95 12.70
N ASN A 184 2.43 3.19 13.14
CA ASN A 184 3.46 4.21 13.32
C ASN A 184 4.52 3.79 14.35
N ASP A 185 4.09 3.26 15.49
CA ASP A 185 4.99 2.85 16.56
C ASP A 185 5.75 1.57 16.17
N THR A 186 5.11 0.66 15.42
CA THR A 186 5.75 -0.57 14.91
C THR A 186 6.80 -0.25 13.85
N ASP A 187 6.54 0.72 12.97
CA ASP A 187 7.51 1.20 11.98
C ASP A 187 8.75 1.79 12.66
N ALA A 188 8.54 2.67 13.64
CA ALA A 188 9.63 3.23 14.43
C ALA A 188 10.44 2.16 15.18
N ALA A 189 9.77 1.11 15.70
CA ALA A 189 10.43 0.01 16.39
C ALA A 189 11.27 -0.84 15.42
N PHE A 190 10.71 -1.14 14.25
CA PHE A 190 11.40 -1.91 13.22
C PHE A 190 12.62 -1.16 12.67
N GLU A 191 12.47 0.11 12.29
CA GLU A 191 13.58 0.93 11.81
C GLU A 191 14.73 0.95 12.83
N LEU A 192 14.41 1.19 14.11
CA LEU A 192 15.43 1.25 15.15
C LEU A 192 16.15 -0.10 15.35
N VAL A 193 15.42 -1.21 15.40
CA VAL A 193 16.06 -2.52 15.64
C VAL A 193 16.85 -3.00 14.43
N SER A 194 16.51 -2.53 13.23
CA SER A 194 17.21 -2.87 11.98
C SER A 194 18.60 -2.25 11.86
N GLU A 195 18.94 -1.26 12.69
CA GLU A 195 20.29 -0.69 12.77
C GLU A 195 21.30 -1.68 13.40
N PHE A 196 20.83 -2.77 14.02
CA PHE A 196 21.69 -3.75 14.68
C PHE A 196 21.80 -5.02 13.82
N ASP A 197 23.02 -5.35 13.39
CA ASP A 197 23.29 -6.56 12.61
C ASP A 197 22.96 -7.82 13.43
N PRO A 198 21.99 -8.66 12.97
CA PRO A 198 21.64 -9.89 13.67
C PRO A 198 22.78 -10.91 13.72
N ALA A 199 23.82 -10.79 12.86
CA ALA A 199 25.00 -11.64 12.90
C ALA A 199 25.90 -11.31 14.11
N ASP A 200 25.97 -10.03 14.49
CA ASP A 200 26.81 -9.57 15.59
C ASP A 200 26.16 -9.81 16.96
N SER A 201 24.90 -9.42 17.11
CA SER A 201 24.21 -9.55 18.40
C SER A 201 22.70 -9.68 18.23
N ALA A 202 22.03 -10.30 19.20
CA ALA A 202 20.60 -10.15 19.34
C ALA A 202 20.27 -8.74 19.82
N ALA A 203 19.27 -8.09 19.23
CA ALA A 203 18.81 -6.77 19.62
C ALA A 203 17.31 -6.74 19.86
N CYS A 204 16.89 -5.93 20.84
CA CYS A 204 15.50 -5.65 21.16
C CYS A 204 15.30 -4.15 21.35
N ALA A 205 14.27 -3.61 20.71
CA ALA A 205 13.79 -2.25 20.89
C ALA A 205 12.36 -2.28 21.45
N ILE A 206 12.09 -1.48 22.49
CA ILE A 206 10.76 -1.28 23.07
C ILE A 206 10.37 0.17 22.80
N ILE A 207 9.31 0.38 22.02
CA ILE A 207 8.86 1.69 21.55
C ILE A 207 7.49 2.02 22.11
N LYS A 208 7.28 3.27 22.45
CA LYS A 208 5.96 3.83 22.77
C LYS A 208 5.88 5.26 22.26
N HIS A 209 4.79 5.60 21.54
CA HIS A 209 4.62 6.91 20.92
C HIS A 209 5.81 7.29 20.01
N ALA A 210 6.22 6.34 19.16
CA ALA A 210 7.35 6.44 18.25
C ALA A 210 8.71 6.81 18.90
N ASN A 211 8.84 6.63 20.23
CA ASN A 211 10.08 6.88 20.97
C ASN A 211 10.51 5.65 21.76
N PRO A 212 11.82 5.40 21.90
CA PRO A 212 12.32 4.25 22.64
C PRO A 212 12.14 4.40 24.15
N CYS A 213 11.47 3.42 24.76
CA CYS A 213 11.50 3.20 26.21
C CYS A 213 12.79 2.48 26.61
N GLY A 214 13.29 1.61 25.73
CA GLY A 214 14.55 0.91 25.93
C GLY A 214 15.03 0.22 24.67
N VAL A 215 16.34 0.18 24.50
CA VAL A 215 17.02 -0.52 23.40
C VAL A 215 18.24 -1.22 23.98
N ALA A 216 18.44 -2.48 23.62
CA ALA A 216 19.62 -3.21 24.10
C ALA A 216 20.02 -4.34 23.17
N CYS A 217 21.32 -4.66 23.22
CA CYS A 217 21.91 -5.85 22.64
C CYS A 217 22.21 -6.90 23.72
N GLY A 218 22.12 -8.17 23.31
CA GLY A 218 22.44 -9.33 24.15
C GLY A 218 23.09 -10.45 23.34
N ALA A 219 23.56 -11.48 24.03
CA ALA A 219 24.04 -12.69 23.38
C ALA A 219 22.88 -13.44 22.71
N ASP A 220 21.67 -13.36 23.30
CA ASP A 220 20.43 -13.93 22.81
C ASP A 220 19.26 -12.94 23.01
N LEU A 221 18.08 -13.29 22.48
CA LEU A 221 16.89 -12.44 22.58
C LEU A 221 16.38 -12.27 24.02
N PRO A 222 16.36 -13.31 24.89
CA PRO A 222 15.97 -13.14 26.29
C PRO A 222 16.83 -12.09 27.02
N GLU A 223 18.14 -12.10 26.82
CA GLU A 223 19.04 -11.10 27.40
C GLU A 223 18.80 -9.70 26.84
N ALA A 224 18.68 -9.58 25.51
CA ALA A 224 18.40 -8.31 24.86
C ALA A 224 17.08 -7.70 25.34
N PHE A 225 16.01 -8.50 25.43
CA PHE A 225 14.71 -8.07 25.94
C PHE A 225 14.80 -7.63 27.41
N ALA A 226 15.41 -8.44 28.27
CA ALA A 226 15.53 -8.11 29.69
C ALA A 226 16.28 -6.79 29.93
N LYS A 227 17.35 -6.55 29.18
CA LYS A 227 18.11 -5.29 29.24
C LYS A 227 17.32 -4.09 28.70
N ALA A 228 16.62 -4.26 27.57
CA ALA A 228 15.77 -3.21 27.00
C ALA A 228 14.65 -2.83 27.97
N LEU A 229 13.98 -3.82 28.57
CA LEU A 229 12.93 -3.61 29.56
C LEU A 229 13.44 -2.91 30.82
N ALA A 230 14.66 -3.21 31.25
CA ALA A 230 15.25 -2.60 32.43
C ALA A 230 15.56 -1.10 32.27
N CYS A 231 15.58 -0.56 31.06
CA CYS A 231 15.80 0.87 30.83
C CYS A 231 14.65 1.71 31.38
N ASP A 232 13.41 1.31 31.08
CA ASP A 232 12.19 1.95 31.63
C ASP A 232 11.01 0.95 31.62
N PRO A 233 10.92 0.12 32.65
CA PRO A 233 9.86 -0.90 32.73
C PRO A 233 8.45 -0.32 32.90
N VAL A 234 8.34 0.92 33.35
CA VAL A 234 7.05 1.60 33.53
C VAL A 234 6.48 2.04 32.20
N SER A 235 7.29 2.71 31.39
CA SER A 235 6.88 3.19 30.06
C SER A 235 6.71 2.06 29.06
N ALA A 236 7.39 0.93 29.23
CA ALA A 236 7.29 -0.24 28.35
C ALA A 236 5.89 -0.89 28.33
N PHE A 237 5.10 -0.68 29.37
CA PHE A 237 3.71 -1.20 29.43
C PHE A 237 2.84 -0.65 28.32
N GLY A 238 2.26 -1.52 27.49
CA GLY A 238 1.46 -1.14 26.32
C GLY A 238 2.30 -0.60 25.15
N GLY A 239 3.59 -0.93 25.12
CA GLY A 239 4.50 -0.58 24.04
C GLY A 239 4.51 -1.62 22.91
N ILE A 240 5.38 -1.33 21.93
CA ILE A 240 5.70 -2.20 20.79
C ILE A 240 7.09 -2.78 21.02
N ILE A 241 7.26 -4.06 20.73
CA ILE A 241 8.54 -4.76 20.86
C ILE A 241 9.01 -5.18 19.47
N ALA A 242 10.20 -4.76 19.07
CA ALA A 242 10.86 -5.18 17.85
C ALA A 242 12.14 -5.96 18.15
N MET A 243 12.41 -6.98 17.33
CA MET A 243 13.59 -7.84 17.46
C MET A 243 14.25 -8.04 16.10
N ASN A 244 15.58 -8.13 16.07
CA ASN A 244 16.36 -8.37 14.84
C ASN A 244 16.57 -9.86 14.53
N ARG A 245 16.11 -10.77 15.38
CA ARG A 245 16.14 -12.23 15.18
C ARG A 245 14.76 -12.84 15.34
N PRO A 246 14.51 -14.04 14.80
CA PRO A 246 13.22 -14.74 14.98
C PRO A 246 12.89 -14.93 16.46
N LEU A 247 11.63 -14.63 16.82
CA LEU A 247 11.13 -14.77 18.18
C LEU A 247 11.12 -16.24 18.60
N ASP A 248 11.79 -16.55 19.71
CA ASP A 248 11.80 -17.87 20.35
C ASP A 248 10.81 -17.99 21.50
N ALA A 249 10.51 -19.24 21.91
CA ALA A 249 9.55 -19.52 22.98
C ALA A 249 9.94 -18.91 24.34
N THR A 250 11.23 -18.83 24.66
CA THR A 250 11.72 -18.30 25.94
C THR A 250 11.45 -16.81 26.01
N THR A 251 11.78 -16.08 24.94
CA THR A 251 11.52 -14.66 24.82
C THR A 251 10.03 -14.35 24.77
N ALA A 252 9.26 -15.14 24.01
CA ALA A 252 7.80 -15.01 23.94
C ALA A 252 7.18 -15.12 25.33
N LYS A 253 7.60 -16.09 26.13
CA LYS A 253 7.13 -16.26 27.52
C LYS A 253 7.46 -15.05 28.39
N ALA A 254 8.67 -14.51 28.29
CA ALA A 254 9.06 -13.32 29.06
C ALA A 254 8.23 -12.08 28.66
N ILE A 255 7.94 -11.92 27.36
CA ILE A 255 7.12 -10.82 26.87
C ILE A 255 5.68 -10.90 27.39
N THR A 256 5.09 -12.09 27.51
CA THR A 256 3.71 -12.24 27.99
C THR A 256 3.50 -11.83 29.45
N GLU A 257 4.55 -11.62 30.22
CA GLU A 257 4.48 -11.03 31.56
C GLU A 257 4.25 -9.52 31.55
N LEU A 258 4.47 -8.87 30.38
CA LEU A 258 4.22 -7.46 30.14
C LEU A 258 3.06 -7.31 29.15
N PHE A 259 2.12 -6.40 29.42
CA PHE A 259 1.14 -6.02 28.40
C PHE A 259 1.85 -5.31 27.25
N THR A 260 1.80 -5.91 26.05
CA THR A 260 2.43 -5.45 24.83
C THR A 260 1.39 -5.39 23.72
N GLU A 261 1.33 -4.30 22.96
CA GLU A 261 0.34 -4.17 21.89
C GLU A 261 0.76 -4.91 20.63
N VAL A 262 2.02 -4.75 20.18
CA VAL A 262 2.54 -5.42 18.97
C VAL A 262 3.94 -5.96 19.22
N ILE A 263 4.22 -7.10 18.61
CA ILE A 263 5.58 -7.63 18.46
C ILE A 263 5.88 -7.71 16.97
N ILE A 264 7.08 -7.26 16.56
CA ILE A 264 7.59 -7.44 15.20
C ILE A 264 8.97 -8.08 15.23
N ALA A 265 9.15 -9.12 14.40
CA ALA A 265 10.40 -9.86 14.28
C ALA A 265 10.53 -10.46 12.87
N PRO A 266 11.73 -10.85 12.41
CA PRO A 266 11.92 -11.53 11.12
C PRO A 266 11.16 -12.84 10.98
N GLY A 267 10.66 -13.41 12.07
CA GLY A 267 9.86 -14.61 12.15
C GLY A 267 9.56 -15.00 13.60
N ALA A 268 8.84 -16.09 13.78
CA ALA A 268 8.60 -16.68 15.11
C ALA A 268 8.52 -18.20 14.98
N ASP A 269 9.10 -18.94 15.92
CA ASP A 269 8.92 -20.39 15.98
C ASP A 269 7.48 -20.76 16.39
N ASN A 270 7.07 -22.00 16.14
CA ASN A 270 5.69 -22.42 16.43
C ASN A 270 5.35 -22.34 17.91
N ALA A 271 6.31 -22.65 18.80
CA ALA A 271 6.09 -22.58 20.24
C ALA A 271 5.95 -21.13 20.72
N ALA A 272 6.70 -20.19 20.15
CA ALA A 272 6.54 -18.76 20.41
C ALA A 272 5.16 -18.28 19.97
N ARG A 273 4.71 -18.68 18.76
CA ARG A 273 3.36 -18.35 18.26
C ARG A 273 2.26 -18.87 19.18
N ASP A 274 2.37 -20.13 19.63
CA ASP A 274 1.40 -20.74 20.55
C ASP A 274 1.34 -19.99 21.90
N ILE A 275 2.49 -19.52 22.40
CA ILE A 275 2.54 -18.74 23.64
C ILE A 275 1.87 -17.37 23.45
N ILE A 276 2.18 -16.67 22.35
CA ILE A 276 1.58 -15.36 22.08
C ILE A 276 0.08 -15.47 21.74
N ALA A 277 -0.37 -16.59 21.14
CA ALA A 277 -1.76 -16.80 20.74
C ALA A 277 -2.77 -16.71 21.90
N VAL A 278 -2.35 -16.93 23.13
CA VAL A 278 -3.19 -16.81 24.34
C VAL A 278 -3.13 -15.41 24.95
N SER A 279 -2.36 -14.49 24.38
CA SER A 279 -2.25 -13.10 24.81
C SER A 279 -3.10 -12.17 23.94
N TYR A 280 -3.29 -10.91 24.35
CA TYR A 280 -3.95 -9.88 23.55
C TYR A 280 -3.00 -9.13 22.61
N THR A 281 -1.78 -9.62 22.46
CA THR A 281 -0.71 -9.01 21.65
C THR A 281 -0.90 -9.33 20.17
N HIS A 282 -0.61 -8.37 19.29
CA HIS A 282 -0.53 -8.57 17.84
C HIS A 282 0.89 -9.02 17.46
N LEU A 283 1.01 -10.04 16.61
CA LEU A 283 2.28 -10.58 16.13
C LEU A 283 2.30 -10.55 14.60
#